data_1f12eb50aec556c3761e112273667edf
#
_entry.id   1f12eb50aec556c3761e112273667edf
#
_cell.length_a   1.000
_cell.length_b   1.000
_cell.length_c   1.000
_cell.angle_alpha   90.00
_cell.angle_beta   90.00
_cell.angle_gamma   90.00
#
_symmetry.space_group_name_H-M   'P 1'
#
loop_
_entity.id
_entity.type
_entity.pdbx_description
1 polymer ?
#
loop_
_entity_poly.entity_id
_entity_poly.type
_entity_poly.pdbx_seq_one_letter_code
_entity_poly.pdbx_strand_id
1 'polypeptide(L)'
;MLLSVVKGPTCFEDVATVDGTIHETFRGACYARGLMSDDNALVAAMQEIVETTVSVALIRQHFARILVHSAPTDPRGLFNLFVDDLCDHVDGQADVGGALLAIEEFMVDMNRSLTEADFGFELPSREQHQLPGRRSGHTRTIPISESIRMRDELLPMFTAEQRDAMSAVIASIDNVHASSNVFALMSSAGCGKTVFANGLAANLRAQGRNVICVAASALAAMLLIGGSTAHSTFHIPIPANETSTCNLTYEEREALKRASLIIYDECSMVHADVANTVERTLRDIMQDQRPFGGKSIVWMGDFKQLLPVVRYGKGQNHTVQQCAWWRSAIKLKFSKNWRAAQNAAYTSFLEDVGNGRVDRVTSPADCRCSSYDDIIQQVYGDEFDNRHQILALTLDTCAEIDRMCFAKLPGVMVEFPAADHYVDCSDRDAFPPDYVQSLAMKGAPPWLLLFKPGAKYMCIRNIDPARGLINGTMLKLLSVGRNMIQVQILTGKSTGSCDVLLRCMFTITPEASGLPFTILRSQFPIIPAYCLSVHKAQGQSLRKVGIVFETDPFTHGQLYVALSRVGGWDQVCTYYQGDDVLNVVLRHLLN
;
A
#
# COMPACT_ATOMS: atom_id res chain seq x y z
N MET A 1 -12.72 -18.81 -21.99
CA MET A 1 -11.85 -17.64 -22.06
C MET A 1 -11.99 -16.89 -23.40
N LEU A 2 -11.60 -17.47 -24.57
CA LEU A 2 -11.68 -16.72 -25.83
C LEU A 2 -13.09 -16.25 -26.16
N LEU A 3 -14.10 -17.12 -26.01
CA LEU A 3 -15.50 -16.78 -26.33
C LEU A 3 -16.11 -15.70 -25.42
N SER A 4 -15.55 -15.48 -24.22
CA SER A 4 -15.98 -14.38 -23.35
C SER A 4 -15.38 -13.02 -23.71
N VAL A 5 -14.38 -13.00 -24.61
CA VAL A 5 -13.64 -11.79 -25.00
C VAL A 5 -13.81 -11.45 -26.49
N VAL A 6 -13.91 -12.47 -27.35
CA VAL A 6 -14.10 -12.29 -28.79
C VAL A 6 -15.56 -11.96 -29.06
N LYS A 7 -15.82 -10.76 -29.56
CA LYS A 7 -17.19 -10.27 -29.84
C LYS A 7 -17.62 -10.69 -31.24
N GLY A 8 -18.74 -11.43 -31.35
CA GLY A 8 -19.39 -11.78 -32.60
C GLY A 8 -18.58 -12.71 -33.53
N PRO A 9 -17.88 -13.74 -33.02
CA PRO A 9 -17.17 -14.66 -33.91
C PRO A 9 -18.17 -15.47 -34.75
N THR A 10 -17.85 -15.65 -36.01
CA THR A 10 -18.68 -16.40 -36.97
C THR A 10 -18.14 -17.79 -37.27
N CYS A 11 -16.85 -18.02 -36.97
CA CYS A 11 -16.17 -19.30 -37.14
C CYS A 11 -15.08 -19.51 -36.05
N PHE A 12 -14.50 -20.69 -36.00
CA PHE A 12 -13.41 -21.00 -35.05
C PHE A 12 -12.13 -20.21 -35.34
N GLU A 13 -11.90 -19.85 -36.60
CA GLU A 13 -10.76 -19.03 -36.99
C GLU A 13 -10.87 -17.61 -36.45
N ASP A 14 -12.08 -17.04 -36.41
CA ASP A 14 -12.32 -15.73 -35.76
C ASP A 14 -11.95 -15.75 -34.28
N VAL A 15 -12.26 -16.86 -33.60
CA VAL A 15 -11.93 -17.06 -32.18
C VAL A 15 -10.41 -17.16 -31.98
N ALA A 16 -9.71 -17.78 -32.93
CA ALA A 16 -8.26 -17.98 -32.90
C ALA A 16 -7.46 -16.77 -33.42
N THR A 17 -8.14 -15.76 -33.98
CA THR A 17 -7.48 -14.58 -34.59
C THR A 17 -7.24 -13.50 -33.51
N VAL A 18 -5.98 -13.03 -33.43
CA VAL A 18 -5.56 -11.94 -32.55
C VAL A 18 -4.79 -10.93 -33.40
N ASP A 19 -5.22 -9.68 -33.40
CA ASP A 19 -4.59 -8.58 -34.16
C ASP A 19 -4.31 -8.93 -35.64
N GLY A 20 -5.24 -9.68 -36.26
CA GLY A 20 -5.13 -10.11 -37.67
C GLY A 20 -4.26 -11.36 -37.91
N THR A 21 -3.69 -11.96 -36.85
CA THR A 21 -2.91 -13.19 -36.94
C THR A 21 -3.74 -14.38 -36.42
N ILE A 22 -3.87 -15.42 -37.23
CA ILE A 22 -4.54 -16.68 -36.85
C ILE A 22 -3.54 -17.56 -36.10
N HIS A 23 -3.85 -17.91 -34.88
CA HIS A 23 -3.03 -18.82 -34.05
C HIS A 23 -3.43 -20.28 -34.30
N GLU A 24 -2.45 -21.17 -34.40
CA GLU A 24 -2.66 -22.60 -34.66
C GLU A 24 -3.49 -23.30 -33.56
N THR A 25 -3.48 -22.74 -32.36
CA THR A 25 -4.25 -23.28 -31.21
C THR A 25 -5.01 -22.19 -30.49
N PHE A 26 -6.17 -22.52 -29.92
CA PHE A 26 -6.91 -21.63 -29.02
C PHE A 26 -6.10 -21.22 -27.80
N ARG A 27 -5.18 -22.09 -27.33
CA ARG A 27 -4.26 -21.77 -26.25
C ARG A 27 -3.27 -20.69 -26.68
N GLY A 28 -2.71 -20.79 -27.88
CA GLY A 28 -1.87 -19.75 -28.47
C GLY A 28 -2.59 -18.40 -28.61
N ALA A 29 -3.84 -18.42 -29.05
CA ALA A 29 -4.67 -17.22 -29.10
C ALA A 29 -4.99 -16.64 -27.70
N CYS A 30 -5.17 -17.51 -26.67
CA CYS A 30 -5.31 -17.06 -25.29
C CYS A 30 -4.05 -16.36 -24.78
N TYR A 31 -2.88 -16.89 -25.07
CA TYR A 31 -1.61 -16.26 -24.71
C TYR A 31 -1.43 -14.92 -25.42
N ALA A 32 -1.64 -14.89 -26.73
CA ALA A 32 -1.51 -13.66 -27.53
C ALA A 32 -2.46 -12.54 -27.06
N ARG A 33 -3.66 -12.91 -26.56
CA ARG A 33 -4.60 -11.95 -25.96
C ARG A 33 -4.32 -11.65 -24.50
N GLY A 34 -3.29 -12.27 -23.89
CA GLY A 34 -2.98 -12.12 -22.47
C GLY A 34 -4.05 -12.70 -21.53
N LEU A 35 -4.86 -13.66 -22.00
CA LEU A 35 -5.85 -14.36 -21.21
C LEU A 35 -5.25 -15.53 -20.41
N MET A 36 -4.04 -15.93 -20.75
CA MET A 36 -3.21 -16.89 -20.02
C MET A 36 -1.83 -16.28 -19.86
N SER A 37 -1.27 -16.37 -18.66
CA SER A 37 0.12 -15.97 -18.42
C SER A 37 1.04 -17.18 -18.62
N ASP A 38 2.03 -17.00 -19.46
CA ASP A 38 3.21 -17.86 -19.62
C ASP A 38 4.44 -16.95 -19.72
N ASP A 39 5.62 -17.54 -19.80
CA ASP A 39 6.84 -16.76 -19.94
C ASP A 39 6.90 -16.02 -21.30
N ASN A 40 6.13 -16.45 -22.32
CA ASN A 40 6.03 -15.73 -23.59
C ASN A 40 5.40 -14.34 -23.41
N ALA A 41 4.43 -14.17 -22.51
CA ALA A 41 3.88 -12.85 -22.18
C ALA A 41 4.93 -11.97 -21.50
N LEU A 42 5.81 -12.56 -20.68
CA LEU A 42 6.91 -11.85 -20.02
C LEU A 42 8.03 -11.52 -21.02
N VAL A 43 8.32 -12.42 -21.94
CA VAL A 43 9.24 -12.15 -23.07
C VAL A 43 8.74 -10.99 -23.90
N ALA A 44 7.45 -10.98 -24.28
CA ALA A 44 6.85 -9.89 -25.05
C ALA A 44 6.86 -8.56 -24.28
N ALA A 45 6.66 -8.59 -22.96
CA ALA A 45 6.76 -7.40 -22.12
C ALA A 45 8.20 -6.87 -22.04
N MET A 46 9.19 -7.75 -21.90
CA MET A 46 10.60 -7.37 -21.95
C MET A 46 11.01 -6.78 -23.30
N GLN A 47 10.56 -7.37 -24.40
CA GLN A 47 10.80 -6.83 -25.73
C GLN A 47 10.27 -5.40 -25.88
N GLU A 48 9.01 -5.17 -25.45
CA GLU A 48 8.39 -3.83 -25.47
C GLU A 48 9.17 -2.82 -24.61
N ILE A 49 9.71 -3.25 -23.46
CA ILE A 49 10.58 -2.44 -22.59
C ILE A 49 11.89 -2.08 -23.31
N VAL A 50 12.57 -3.06 -23.90
CA VAL A 50 13.84 -2.86 -24.64
C VAL A 50 13.64 -1.90 -25.82
N GLU A 51 12.56 -2.08 -26.59
CA GLU A 51 12.23 -1.22 -27.73
C GLU A 51 11.94 0.24 -27.33
N THR A 52 11.39 0.45 -26.15
CA THR A 52 10.95 1.78 -25.69
C THR A 52 11.92 2.45 -24.71
N THR A 53 12.90 1.71 -24.18
CA THR A 53 13.80 2.17 -23.11
C THR A 53 15.26 2.13 -23.58
N VAL A 54 15.93 3.27 -23.59
CA VAL A 54 17.34 3.37 -23.98
C VAL A 54 18.29 3.08 -22.81
N SER A 55 17.84 3.15 -21.57
CA SER A 55 18.67 3.01 -20.38
C SER A 55 18.77 1.56 -19.91
N VAL A 56 19.96 0.96 -19.98
CA VAL A 56 20.25 -0.38 -19.47
C VAL A 56 19.85 -0.51 -17.97
N ALA A 57 20.08 0.52 -17.18
CA ALA A 57 19.70 0.52 -15.75
C ALA A 57 18.17 0.41 -15.55
N LEU A 58 17.36 1.05 -16.41
CA LEU A 58 15.90 0.93 -16.37
C LEU A 58 15.44 -0.45 -16.86
N ILE A 59 16.10 -1.02 -17.88
CA ILE A 59 15.80 -2.38 -18.36
C ILE A 59 16.05 -3.38 -17.23
N ARG A 60 17.19 -3.30 -16.52
CA ARG A 60 17.51 -4.12 -15.33
C ARG A 60 16.48 -3.97 -14.22
N GLN A 61 16.03 -2.75 -13.96
CA GLN A 61 15.00 -2.48 -12.95
C GLN A 61 13.66 -3.13 -13.32
N HIS A 62 13.23 -3.04 -14.57
CA HIS A 62 12.01 -3.71 -15.02
C HIS A 62 12.15 -5.23 -15.02
N PHE A 63 13.31 -5.77 -15.38
CA PHE A 63 13.60 -7.18 -15.26
C PHE A 63 13.49 -7.67 -13.78
N ALA A 64 14.08 -6.93 -12.84
CA ALA A 64 13.94 -7.22 -11.41
C ALA A 64 12.46 -7.22 -10.96
N ARG A 65 11.66 -6.26 -11.43
CA ARG A 65 10.21 -6.20 -11.14
C ARG A 65 9.45 -7.39 -11.73
N ILE A 66 9.81 -7.86 -12.92
CA ILE A 66 9.24 -9.08 -13.52
C ILE A 66 9.54 -10.28 -12.63
N LEU A 67 10.79 -10.45 -12.22
CA LEU A 67 11.17 -11.57 -11.35
C LEU A 67 10.36 -11.57 -10.05
N VAL A 68 10.24 -10.42 -9.39
CA VAL A 68 9.57 -10.32 -8.08
C VAL A 68 8.05 -10.43 -8.18
N HIS A 69 7.43 -9.86 -9.21
CA HIS A 69 5.98 -9.67 -9.25
C HIS A 69 5.24 -10.55 -10.23
N SER A 70 5.91 -11.11 -11.23
CA SER A 70 5.27 -11.90 -12.29
C SER A 70 5.57 -13.39 -12.22
N ALA A 71 6.52 -13.79 -11.36
CA ALA A 71 6.89 -15.18 -11.08
C ALA A 71 7.15 -16.01 -12.38
N PRO A 72 8.19 -15.68 -13.17
CA PRO A 72 8.51 -16.45 -14.39
C PRO A 72 8.83 -17.90 -14.03
N THR A 73 8.49 -18.82 -14.95
CA THR A 73 8.76 -20.27 -14.76
C THR A 73 10.22 -20.61 -15.04
N ASP A 74 10.89 -19.84 -15.91
CA ASP A 74 12.32 -19.94 -16.18
C ASP A 74 13.01 -18.57 -16.11
N PRO A 75 13.36 -18.11 -14.89
CA PRO A 75 14.05 -16.82 -14.69
C PRO A 75 15.39 -16.72 -15.44
N ARG A 76 16.16 -17.83 -15.48
CA ARG A 76 17.45 -17.87 -16.18
C ARG A 76 17.30 -17.84 -17.70
N GLY A 77 16.33 -18.58 -18.23
CA GLY A 77 16.01 -18.56 -19.66
C GLY A 77 15.58 -17.16 -20.09
N LEU A 78 14.74 -16.48 -19.30
CA LEU A 78 14.34 -15.10 -19.55
C LEU A 78 15.55 -14.15 -19.52
N PHE A 79 16.47 -14.29 -18.55
CA PHE A 79 17.71 -13.49 -18.51
C PHE A 79 18.56 -13.71 -19.77
N ASN A 80 18.76 -14.97 -20.16
CA ASN A 80 19.61 -15.33 -21.30
C ASN A 80 19.07 -14.79 -22.63
N LEU A 81 17.74 -14.69 -22.78
CA LEU A 81 17.10 -14.12 -23.96
C LEU A 81 17.41 -12.62 -24.15
N PHE A 82 17.66 -11.89 -23.06
CA PHE A 82 17.89 -10.45 -23.06
C PHE A 82 19.27 -10.08 -22.49
N VAL A 83 20.23 -11.00 -22.53
CA VAL A 83 21.56 -10.79 -21.92
C VAL A 83 22.28 -9.58 -22.52
N ASP A 84 22.16 -9.34 -23.84
CA ASP A 84 22.79 -8.21 -24.53
C ASP A 84 22.16 -6.87 -24.14
N ASP A 85 20.87 -6.85 -23.83
CA ASP A 85 20.14 -5.66 -23.41
C ASP A 85 20.30 -5.37 -21.91
N LEU A 86 20.55 -6.42 -21.11
CA LEU A 86 20.71 -6.35 -19.66
C LEU A 86 22.17 -6.08 -19.23
N CYS A 87 23.16 -6.34 -20.08
CA CYS A 87 24.57 -6.23 -19.74
C CYS A 87 25.20 -4.97 -20.34
N ASP A 88 26.11 -4.36 -19.56
CA ASP A 88 27.08 -3.44 -20.15
C ASP A 88 28.14 -4.26 -20.90
N HIS A 89 28.73 -3.71 -21.95
CA HIS A 89 29.80 -4.38 -22.69
C HIS A 89 31.17 -3.78 -22.29
N VAL A 90 32.03 -4.62 -21.74
CA VAL A 90 33.42 -4.28 -21.40
C VAL A 90 34.34 -5.03 -22.36
N ASP A 91 35.20 -4.31 -23.09
CA ASP A 91 36.11 -4.88 -24.11
C ASP A 91 35.37 -5.77 -25.15
N GLY A 92 34.12 -5.44 -25.45
CA GLY A 92 33.28 -6.17 -26.42
C GLY A 92 32.65 -7.48 -25.89
N GLN A 93 32.75 -7.74 -24.60
CA GLN A 93 32.09 -8.86 -23.93
C GLN A 93 31.02 -8.35 -22.95
N ALA A 94 29.89 -9.07 -22.87
CA ALA A 94 28.82 -8.74 -21.94
C ALA A 94 29.26 -8.96 -20.49
N ASP A 95 29.15 -7.93 -19.65
CA ASP A 95 29.44 -8.00 -18.22
C ASP A 95 28.21 -8.58 -17.47
N VAL A 96 28.06 -9.89 -17.54
CA VAL A 96 26.98 -10.62 -16.88
C VAL A 96 27.06 -10.45 -15.36
N GLY A 97 28.28 -10.46 -14.80
CA GLY A 97 28.47 -10.32 -13.36
C GLY A 97 28.01 -8.98 -12.83
N GLY A 98 28.39 -7.89 -13.49
CA GLY A 98 27.95 -6.54 -13.16
C GLY A 98 26.43 -6.36 -13.32
N ALA A 99 25.85 -6.95 -14.38
CA ALA A 99 24.41 -6.92 -14.60
C ALA A 99 23.65 -7.63 -13.46
N LEU A 100 24.06 -8.83 -13.04
CA LEU A 100 23.42 -9.58 -11.96
C LEU A 100 23.53 -8.83 -10.62
N LEU A 101 24.70 -8.21 -10.33
CA LEU A 101 24.86 -7.41 -9.12
C LEU A 101 23.96 -6.16 -9.12
N ALA A 102 23.80 -5.50 -10.27
CA ALA A 102 22.91 -4.36 -10.40
C ALA A 102 21.43 -4.75 -10.28
N ILE A 103 21.02 -5.89 -10.84
CA ILE A 103 19.66 -6.43 -10.68
C ILE A 103 19.39 -6.81 -9.21
N GLU A 104 20.36 -7.43 -8.54
CA GLU A 104 20.28 -7.75 -7.11
C GLU A 104 20.02 -6.49 -6.26
N GLU A 105 20.64 -5.35 -6.57
CA GLU A 105 20.38 -4.10 -5.84
C GLU A 105 18.91 -3.66 -5.95
N PHE A 106 18.31 -3.76 -7.14
CA PHE A 106 16.89 -3.47 -7.31
C PHE A 106 16.00 -4.48 -6.58
N MET A 107 16.36 -5.77 -6.58
CA MET A 107 15.59 -6.80 -5.88
C MET A 107 15.64 -6.64 -4.37
N VAL A 108 16.80 -6.25 -3.81
CA VAL A 108 16.95 -5.95 -2.38
C VAL A 108 16.05 -4.80 -1.95
N ASP A 109 15.88 -3.76 -2.78
CA ASP A 109 14.93 -2.67 -2.51
C ASP A 109 13.47 -3.16 -2.46
N MET A 110 13.18 -4.29 -3.09
CA MET A 110 11.88 -4.99 -3.08
C MET A 110 11.81 -6.15 -2.07
N ASN A 111 12.82 -6.28 -1.19
CA ASN A 111 12.94 -7.34 -0.17
C ASN A 111 13.06 -8.76 -0.75
N ARG A 112 13.71 -8.92 -1.89
CA ARG A 112 14.00 -10.20 -2.53
C ARG A 112 15.49 -10.28 -2.92
N SER A 113 15.97 -11.47 -3.22
CA SER A 113 17.34 -11.69 -3.70
C SER A 113 17.36 -12.68 -4.86
N LEU A 114 18.23 -12.43 -5.86
CA LEU A 114 18.47 -13.35 -6.98
C LEU A 114 18.95 -14.73 -6.53
N THR A 115 19.54 -14.84 -5.34
CA THR A 115 20.03 -16.11 -4.78
C THR A 115 18.92 -16.96 -4.16
N GLU A 116 17.69 -16.46 -4.07
CA GLU A 116 16.56 -17.27 -3.61
C GLU A 116 16.31 -18.44 -4.56
N ALA A 117 15.84 -19.57 -3.99
CA ALA A 117 15.65 -20.80 -4.74
C ALA A 117 14.72 -20.65 -5.96
N ASP A 118 13.76 -19.74 -5.87
CA ASP A 118 12.79 -19.44 -6.95
C ASP A 118 13.46 -18.85 -8.19
N PHE A 119 14.59 -18.15 -8.03
CA PHE A 119 15.31 -17.49 -9.13
C PHE A 119 16.57 -18.24 -9.54
N GLY A 120 17.27 -18.83 -8.57
CA GLY A 120 18.37 -19.75 -8.76
C GLY A 120 19.64 -19.16 -9.40
N PHE A 121 19.89 -17.85 -9.24
CA PHE A 121 21.10 -17.22 -9.73
C PHE A 121 22.24 -17.32 -8.70
N GLU A 122 23.47 -17.42 -9.21
CA GLU A 122 24.69 -17.30 -8.43
C GLU A 122 25.27 -15.90 -8.64
N LEU A 123 25.53 -15.19 -7.56
CA LEU A 123 26.10 -13.85 -7.63
C LEU A 123 27.63 -13.90 -7.57
N PRO A 124 28.33 -13.14 -8.43
CA PRO A 124 29.77 -13.00 -8.35
C PRO A 124 30.20 -12.22 -7.11
N SER A 125 31.48 -12.33 -6.75
CA SER A 125 32.06 -11.52 -5.67
C SER A 125 32.03 -10.03 -6.00
N ARG A 126 31.50 -9.20 -5.09
CA ARG A 126 31.46 -7.75 -5.24
C ARG A 126 32.84 -7.10 -5.30
N GLU A 127 33.85 -7.73 -4.67
CA GLU A 127 35.24 -7.26 -4.70
C GLU A 127 35.83 -7.30 -6.10
N GLN A 128 35.45 -8.30 -6.91
CA GLN A 128 35.89 -8.43 -8.30
C GLN A 128 35.33 -7.30 -9.20
N HIS A 129 34.19 -6.74 -8.87
CA HIS A 129 33.54 -5.66 -9.60
C HIS A 129 33.73 -4.27 -8.96
N GLN A 130 34.61 -4.13 -7.95
CA GLN A 130 34.91 -2.87 -7.22
C GLN A 130 33.65 -2.16 -6.66
N LEU A 131 32.57 -2.91 -6.39
CA LEU A 131 31.34 -2.37 -5.83
C LEU A 131 31.41 -2.29 -4.31
N PRO A 132 30.81 -1.25 -3.69
CA PRO A 132 30.73 -1.17 -2.24
C PRO A 132 29.99 -2.37 -1.67
N GLY A 133 30.31 -2.76 -0.41
CA GLY A 133 29.67 -3.89 0.25
C GLY A 133 28.14 -3.82 0.22
N ARG A 134 27.49 -5.00 0.29
CA ARG A 134 26.04 -5.15 0.19
C ARG A 134 25.33 -4.15 1.13
N ARG A 135 24.43 -3.34 0.59
CA ARG A 135 23.51 -2.55 1.43
C ARG A 135 22.55 -3.53 2.09
N SER A 136 22.55 -3.58 3.42
CA SER A 136 21.55 -4.38 4.16
C SER A 136 20.15 -3.84 3.86
N GLY A 137 19.27 -4.67 3.31
CA GLY A 137 18.06 -4.30 2.60
C GLY A 137 16.90 -3.71 3.40
N HIS A 138 16.99 -3.37 4.67
CA HIS A 138 15.78 -3.06 5.44
C HIS A 138 15.79 -1.75 6.24
N THR A 139 16.91 -1.08 6.34
CA THR A 139 16.97 0.26 6.93
C THR A 139 17.65 1.18 5.94
N ARG A 140 16.88 1.96 5.18
CA ARG A 140 17.42 3.11 4.46
C ARG A 140 18.17 3.96 5.48
N THR A 141 19.50 3.83 5.49
CA THR A 141 20.34 4.65 6.35
C THR A 141 20.25 6.09 5.86
N ILE A 142 19.49 6.90 6.58
CA ILE A 142 19.38 8.32 6.27
C ILE A 142 20.69 8.96 6.71
N PRO A 143 21.38 9.71 5.84
CA PRO A 143 22.61 10.40 6.19
C PRO A 143 22.42 11.30 7.42
N ILE A 144 23.42 11.36 8.29
CA ILE A 144 23.38 12.21 9.48
C ILE A 144 23.15 13.69 9.09
N SER A 145 23.78 14.16 8.01
CA SER A 145 23.59 15.52 7.49
C SER A 145 22.15 15.82 7.11
N GLU A 146 21.46 14.88 6.46
CA GLU A 146 20.04 15.00 6.12
C GLU A 146 19.18 14.99 7.39
N SER A 147 19.51 14.13 8.35
CA SER A 147 18.83 14.06 9.64
C SER A 147 18.96 15.36 10.45
N ILE A 148 20.12 16.01 10.41
CA ILE A 148 20.34 17.31 11.04
C ILE A 148 19.43 18.36 10.38
N ARG A 149 19.42 18.44 9.06
CA ARG A 149 18.55 19.39 8.34
C ARG A 149 17.08 19.20 8.72
N MET A 150 16.59 17.95 8.67
CA MET A 150 15.21 17.64 9.01
C MET A 150 14.87 17.96 10.48
N ARG A 151 15.78 17.68 11.41
CA ARG A 151 15.64 18.06 12.81
C ARG A 151 15.44 19.56 12.96
N ASP A 152 16.31 20.34 12.32
CA ASP A 152 16.32 21.80 12.43
C ASP A 152 15.09 22.43 11.77
N GLU A 153 14.48 21.76 10.78
CA GLU A 153 13.21 22.17 10.18
C GLU A 153 12.00 21.80 11.07
N LEU A 154 11.99 20.61 11.68
CA LEU A 154 10.80 20.07 12.35
C LEU A 154 10.69 20.44 13.82
N LEU A 155 11.78 20.45 14.60
CA LEU A 155 11.70 20.70 16.05
C LEU A 155 11.18 22.12 16.42
N PRO A 156 11.47 23.18 15.66
CA PRO A 156 10.87 24.49 15.93
C PRO A 156 9.33 24.50 15.85
N MET A 157 8.74 23.58 15.08
CA MET A 157 7.30 23.45 14.91
C MET A 157 6.61 22.72 16.08
N PHE A 158 7.37 22.09 16.98
CA PHE A 158 6.80 21.29 18.06
C PHE A 158 6.06 22.15 19.07
N THR A 159 4.88 21.69 19.49
CA THR A 159 4.15 22.22 20.65
C THR A 159 4.84 21.85 21.95
N ALA A 160 4.41 22.45 23.06
CA ALA A 160 4.88 22.04 24.39
C ALA A 160 4.62 20.54 24.65
N GLU A 161 3.40 20.06 24.37
CA GLU A 161 3.03 18.63 24.49
C GLU A 161 3.96 17.71 23.69
N GLN A 162 4.35 18.09 22.48
CA GLN A 162 5.26 17.33 21.64
C GLN A 162 6.70 17.34 22.17
N ARG A 163 7.17 18.47 22.71
CA ARG A 163 8.49 18.56 23.35
C ARG A 163 8.57 17.71 24.62
N ASP A 164 7.53 17.77 25.45
CA ASP A 164 7.45 16.97 26.69
C ASP A 164 7.43 15.46 26.37
N ALA A 165 6.63 15.06 25.37
CA ALA A 165 6.59 13.68 24.89
C ALA A 165 7.95 13.22 24.34
N MET A 166 8.63 14.05 23.56
CA MET A 166 9.98 13.76 23.05
C MET A 166 10.98 13.57 24.21
N SER A 167 10.95 14.45 25.19
CA SER A 167 11.84 14.38 26.37
C SER A 167 11.60 13.10 27.16
N ALA A 168 10.34 12.69 27.35
CA ALA A 168 9.99 11.45 28.05
C ALA A 168 10.51 10.21 27.30
N VAL A 169 10.36 10.17 25.97
CA VAL A 169 10.88 9.06 25.15
C VAL A 169 12.39 8.99 25.19
N ILE A 170 13.09 10.12 25.04
CA ILE A 170 14.55 10.18 25.11
C ILE A 170 15.05 9.74 26.48
N ALA A 171 14.44 10.20 27.57
CA ALA A 171 14.79 9.78 28.92
C ALA A 171 14.66 8.26 29.13
N SER A 172 13.65 7.63 28.51
CA SER A 172 13.51 6.16 28.55
C SER A 172 14.60 5.43 27.76
N ILE A 173 15.05 6.00 26.64
CA ILE A 173 16.15 5.41 25.84
C ILE A 173 17.48 5.49 26.63
N ASP A 174 17.71 6.59 27.35
CA ASP A 174 18.94 6.83 28.09
C ASP A 174 18.98 6.09 29.44
N ASN A 175 17.84 5.64 29.96
CA ASN A 175 17.72 4.91 31.22
C ASN A 175 17.33 3.45 31.00
N VAL A 176 18.33 2.55 31.00
CA VAL A 176 18.15 1.10 30.85
C VAL A 176 17.22 0.48 31.92
N HIS A 177 17.06 1.14 33.06
CA HIS A 177 16.20 0.72 34.17
C HIS A 177 14.86 1.49 34.24
N ALA A 178 14.46 2.15 33.14
CA ALA A 178 13.18 2.84 33.10
C ALA A 178 12.02 1.91 33.49
N SER A 179 11.08 2.43 34.24
CA SER A 179 9.90 1.67 34.71
C SER A 179 8.98 1.22 33.57
N SER A 180 9.00 1.92 32.45
CA SER A 180 8.35 1.53 31.19
C SER A 180 9.15 2.05 30.00
N ASN A 181 9.22 1.22 28.97
CA ASN A 181 9.85 1.51 27.68
C ASN A 181 8.80 1.58 26.54
N VAL A 182 7.52 1.42 26.86
CA VAL A 182 6.41 1.43 25.91
C VAL A 182 5.61 2.71 26.05
N PHE A 183 5.46 3.44 24.95
CA PHE A 183 4.67 4.67 24.87
C PHE A 183 3.48 4.46 23.92
N ALA A 184 2.32 4.99 24.29
CA ALA A 184 1.10 4.96 23.50
C ALA A 184 0.62 6.40 23.25
N LEU A 185 0.93 6.94 22.08
CA LEU A 185 0.50 8.27 21.64
C LEU A 185 -0.84 8.17 20.91
N MET A 186 -1.93 8.39 21.65
CA MET A 186 -3.28 8.33 21.12
C MET A 186 -3.85 9.75 20.97
N SER A 187 -4.01 10.18 19.72
CA SER A 187 -4.49 11.53 19.41
C SER A 187 -5.35 11.51 18.15
N SER A 188 -6.32 12.42 18.09
CA SER A 188 -7.22 12.58 16.95
C SER A 188 -6.48 12.77 15.62
N ALA A 189 -7.17 12.55 14.51
CA ALA A 189 -6.64 12.84 13.18
C ALA A 189 -6.24 14.33 13.09
N GLY A 190 -5.12 14.64 12.44
CA GLY A 190 -4.65 16.01 12.26
C GLY A 190 -3.89 16.64 13.44
N CYS A 191 -3.64 15.91 14.55
CA CYS A 191 -2.91 16.43 15.71
C CYS A 191 -1.37 16.39 15.59
N GLY A 192 -0.81 16.15 14.42
CA GLY A 192 0.63 16.25 14.17
C GLY A 192 1.46 15.04 14.65
N LYS A 193 0.86 13.84 14.78
CA LYS A 193 1.56 12.59 15.15
C LYS A 193 2.74 12.29 14.23
N THR A 194 2.54 12.37 12.92
CA THR A 194 3.58 12.09 11.91
C THR A 194 4.71 13.13 11.95
N VAL A 195 4.39 14.41 12.20
CA VAL A 195 5.41 15.47 12.38
C VAL A 195 6.27 15.17 13.62
N PHE A 196 5.63 14.77 14.71
CA PHE A 196 6.30 14.35 15.93
C PHE A 196 7.22 13.14 15.69
N ALA A 197 6.71 12.08 15.04
CA ALA A 197 7.50 10.89 14.71
C ALA A 197 8.74 11.22 13.90
N ASN A 198 8.57 12.03 12.84
CA ASN A 198 9.66 12.43 11.97
C ASN A 198 10.68 13.32 12.69
N GLY A 199 10.25 14.27 13.51
CA GLY A 199 11.14 15.13 14.29
C GLY A 199 11.91 14.37 15.37
N LEU A 200 11.24 13.43 16.08
CA LEU A 200 11.89 12.56 17.06
C LEU A 200 12.92 11.63 16.40
N ALA A 201 12.55 11.01 15.27
CA ALA A 201 13.47 10.16 14.51
C ALA A 201 14.67 10.95 13.97
N ALA A 202 14.45 12.14 13.39
CA ALA A 202 15.50 13.01 12.88
C ALA A 202 16.46 13.46 14.00
N ASN A 203 15.92 13.82 15.18
CA ASN A 203 16.71 14.21 16.32
C ASN A 203 17.65 13.10 16.82
N LEU A 204 17.15 11.88 16.94
CA LEU A 204 17.96 10.72 17.37
C LEU A 204 18.98 10.31 16.31
N ARG A 205 18.60 10.29 15.03
CA ARG A 205 19.51 9.95 13.92
C ARG A 205 20.62 11.00 13.76
N ALA A 206 20.32 12.28 13.99
CA ALA A 206 21.33 13.35 14.01
C ALA A 206 22.38 13.14 15.11
N GLN A 207 22.07 12.38 16.16
CA GLN A 207 22.98 11.97 17.23
C GLN A 207 23.66 10.61 16.95
N GLY A 208 23.52 10.05 15.74
CA GLY A 208 24.07 8.75 15.37
C GLY A 208 23.29 7.55 15.93
N ARG A 209 22.09 7.74 16.49
CA ARG A 209 21.25 6.66 17.01
C ARG A 209 20.37 6.05 15.92
N ASN A 210 20.23 4.73 15.92
CA ASN A 210 19.39 4.03 14.97
C ASN A 210 17.92 4.09 15.41
N VAL A 211 17.03 4.51 14.49
CA VAL A 211 15.60 4.57 14.70
C VAL A 211 14.88 3.82 13.58
N ILE A 212 14.05 2.86 13.96
CA ILE A 212 13.19 2.10 13.04
C ILE A 212 11.80 2.72 13.05
N CYS A 213 11.32 3.14 11.88
CA CYS A 213 9.99 3.69 11.70
C CYS A 213 9.14 2.73 10.88
N VAL A 214 8.04 2.26 11.45
CA VAL A 214 7.10 1.35 10.77
C VAL A 214 5.66 1.82 10.90
N ALA A 215 4.82 1.39 9.99
CA ALA A 215 3.40 1.66 10.03
C ALA A 215 2.57 0.43 9.66
N ALA A 216 1.28 0.44 10.03
CA ALA A 216 0.34 -0.61 9.68
C ALA A 216 0.03 -0.67 8.18
N SER A 217 0.12 0.46 7.47
CA SER A 217 -0.14 0.56 6.04
C SER A 217 1.05 1.17 5.29
N ALA A 218 1.17 0.84 3.99
CA ALA A 218 2.23 1.40 3.15
C ALA A 218 2.10 2.92 3.00
N LEU A 219 0.87 3.44 2.90
CA LEU A 219 0.62 4.87 2.80
C LEU A 219 1.11 5.62 4.05
N ALA A 220 0.80 5.11 5.25
CA ALA A 220 1.30 5.70 6.50
C ALA A 220 2.83 5.58 6.61
N ALA A 221 3.41 4.45 6.19
CA ALA A 221 4.85 4.25 6.18
C ALA A 221 5.60 5.28 5.33
N MET A 222 5.04 5.66 4.17
CA MET A 222 5.65 6.69 3.30
C MET A 222 5.71 8.07 3.94
N LEU A 223 4.81 8.38 4.85
CA LEU A 223 4.80 9.66 5.56
C LEU A 223 5.91 9.73 6.63
N LEU A 224 6.42 8.58 7.05
CA LEU A 224 7.53 8.48 7.98
C LEU A 224 8.88 8.54 7.24
N ILE A 225 9.81 9.29 7.79
CA ILE A 225 11.16 9.41 7.22
C ILE A 225 11.92 8.10 7.42
N GLY A 226 12.25 7.43 6.31
CA GLY A 226 12.85 6.08 6.35
C GLY A 226 11.86 5.01 6.85
N GLY A 227 10.56 5.27 6.72
CA GLY A 227 9.52 4.35 7.15
C GLY A 227 9.27 3.22 6.15
N SER A 228 8.81 2.08 6.68
CA SER A 228 8.38 0.89 5.95
C SER A 228 7.15 0.27 6.62
N THR A 229 6.52 -0.71 5.98
CA THR A 229 5.42 -1.41 6.66
C THR A 229 5.97 -2.35 7.73
N ALA A 230 5.24 -2.52 8.83
CA ALA A 230 5.64 -3.43 9.89
C ALA A 230 5.81 -4.88 9.40
N HIS A 231 4.92 -5.35 8.51
CA HIS A 231 5.02 -6.69 7.92
C HIS A 231 6.31 -6.88 7.12
N SER A 232 6.73 -5.86 6.36
CA SER A 232 7.98 -5.90 5.60
C SER A 232 9.21 -5.84 6.50
N THR A 233 9.21 -4.96 7.53
CA THR A 233 10.37 -4.76 8.40
C THR A 233 10.61 -5.94 9.35
N PHE A 234 9.53 -6.52 9.88
CA PHE A 234 9.62 -7.59 10.87
C PHE A 234 9.37 -8.98 10.27
N HIS A 235 9.09 -9.10 8.97
CA HIS A 235 8.71 -10.37 8.33
C HIS A 235 7.62 -11.12 9.12
N ILE A 236 6.54 -10.38 9.43
CA ILE A 236 5.43 -10.94 10.22
C ILE A 236 4.68 -11.95 9.38
N PRO A 237 4.46 -13.18 9.87
CA PRO A 237 3.72 -14.21 9.12
C PRO A 237 2.27 -13.80 8.89
N ILE A 238 1.69 -14.26 7.77
CA ILE A 238 0.28 -14.04 7.43
C ILE A 238 -0.37 -15.40 7.20
N PRO A 239 -1.33 -15.81 8.05
CA PRO A 239 -1.84 -15.11 9.25
C PRO A 239 -0.87 -15.18 10.44
N ALA A 240 -0.85 -14.12 11.25
CA ALA A 240 -0.22 -14.16 12.57
C ALA A 240 -1.21 -14.74 13.60
N ASN A 241 -0.69 -15.48 14.58
CA ASN A 241 -1.46 -16.10 15.66
C ASN A 241 -0.75 -15.95 17.03
N GLU A 242 -1.33 -16.52 18.07
CA GLU A 242 -0.83 -16.44 19.45
C GLU A 242 0.60 -16.99 19.65
N THR A 243 1.11 -17.83 18.77
CA THR A 243 2.44 -18.44 18.88
C THR A 243 3.42 -17.93 17.82
N SER A 244 2.97 -17.14 16.86
CA SER A 244 3.81 -16.65 15.76
C SER A 244 5.01 -15.84 16.25
N THR A 245 6.13 -16.00 15.55
CA THR A 245 7.34 -15.17 15.65
C THR A 245 7.71 -14.64 14.27
N CYS A 246 8.51 -13.58 14.21
CA CYS A 246 8.98 -12.98 12.97
C CYS A 246 10.09 -13.83 12.34
N ASN A 247 10.07 -13.99 11.02
CA ASN A 247 11.09 -14.76 10.29
C ASN A 247 12.24 -13.86 9.84
N LEU A 248 13.16 -13.54 10.76
CA LEU A 248 14.25 -12.59 10.56
C LEU A 248 15.59 -13.28 10.31
N THR A 249 16.36 -12.74 9.37
CA THR A 249 17.76 -13.11 9.17
C THR A 249 18.64 -12.66 10.34
N TYR A 250 19.87 -13.17 10.39
CA TYR A 250 20.84 -12.75 11.42
C TYR A 250 21.10 -11.23 11.37
N GLU A 251 21.29 -10.68 10.18
CA GLU A 251 21.59 -9.25 9.98
C GLU A 251 20.43 -8.36 10.45
N GLU A 252 19.18 -8.76 10.18
CA GLU A 252 17.98 -8.05 10.62
C GLU A 252 17.82 -8.09 12.14
N ARG A 253 18.09 -9.24 12.76
CA ARG A 253 18.12 -9.36 14.23
C ARG A 253 19.15 -8.43 14.85
N GLU A 254 20.36 -8.34 14.27
CA GLU A 254 21.40 -7.42 14.73
C GLU A 254 21.01 -5.94 14.51
N ALA A 255 20.33 -5.63 13.41
CA ALA A 255 19.79 -4.28 13.18
C ALA A 255 18.75 -3.88 14.24
N LEU A 256 17.86 -4.81 14.61
CA LEU A 256 16.88 -4.61 15.69
C LEU A 256 17.56 -4.44 17.05
N LYS A 257 18.62 -5.20 17.35
CA LYS A 257 19.42 -5.02 18.58
C LYS A 257 20.04 -3.63 18.66
N ARG A 258 20.56 -3.11 17.55
CA ARG A 258 21.19 -1.77 17.49
C ARG A 258 20.19 -0.62 17.50
N ALA A 259 18.91 -0.88 17.21
CA ALA A 259 17.88 0.16 17.25
C ALA A 259 17.71 0.73 18.65
N SER A 260 17.76 2.06 18.77
CA SER A 260 17.52 2.78 20.02
C SER A 260 16.03 3.04 20.25
N LEU A 261 15.27 3.14 19.17
CA LEU A 261 13.83 3.42 19.20
C LEU A 261 13.12 2.73 18.03
N ILE A 262 11.92 2.24 18.30
CA ILE A 262 10.97 1.80 17.29
C ILE A 262 9.75 2.72 17.34
N ILE A 263 9.34 3.28 16.21
CA ILE A 263 8.11 4.07 16.06
C ILE A 263 7.14 3.26 15.20
N TYR A 264 5.94 3.01 15.72
CA TYR A 264 4.88 2.26 15.04
C TYR A 264 3.65 3.14 14.85
N ASP A 265 3.35 3.53 13.61
CA ASP A 265 2.21 4.40 13.28
C ASP A 265 0.96 3.60 12.85
N GLU A 266 -0.21 4.24 12.96
CA GLU A 266 -1.55 3.69 12.68
C GLU A 266 -1.86 2.40 13.47
N CYS A 267 -1.49 2.35 14.75
CA CYS A 267 -1.63 1.15 15.58
C CYS A 267 -3.09 0.74 15.86
N SER A 268 -4.07 1.64 15.68
CA SER A 268 -5.50 1.32 15.81
C SER A 268 -5.97 0.25 14.84
N MET A 269 -5.30 0.10 13.68
CA MET A 269 -5.60 -0.91 12.67
C MET A 269 -4.86 -2.25 12.89
N VAL A 270 -3.99 -2.33 13.88
CA VAL A 270 -3.14 -3.50 14.11
C VAL A 270 -3.87 -4.55 14.94
N HIS A 271 -3.89 -5.79 14.45
CA HIS A 271 -4.40 -6.93 15.20
C HIS A 271 -3.49 -7.24 16.40
N ALA A 272 -4.05 -7.60 17.53
CA ALA A 272 -3.31 -7.93 18.74
C ALA A 272 -2.23 -9.01 18.51
N ASP A 273 -2.53 -10.05 17.71
CA ASP A 273 -1.58 -11.11 17.40
C ASP A 273 -0.37 -10.59 16.62
N VAL A 274 -0.57 -9.65 15.69
CA VAL A 274 0.52 -8.98 14.97
C VAL A 274 1.42 -8.21 15.94
N ALA A 275 0.83 -7.43 16.84
CA ALA A 275 1.58 -6.67 17.84
C ALA A 275 2.33 -7.59 18.83
N ASN A 276 1.69 -8.66 19.28
CA ASN A 276 2.28 -9.65 20.19
C ASN A 276 3.37 -10.48 19.47
N THR A 277 3.25 -10.73 18.16
CA THR A 277 4.30 -11.39 17.37
C THR A 277 5.59 -10.58 17.38
N VAL A 278 5.51 -9.26 17.17
CA VAL A 278 6.66 -8.35 17.24
C VAL A 278 7.21 -8.31 18.68
N GLU A 279 6.35 -8.25 19.67
CA GLU A 279 6.72 -8.21 21.09
C GLU A 279 7.49 -9.45 21.51
N ARG A 280 6.99 -10.66 21.20
CA ARG A 280 7.68 -11.93 21.49
C ARG A 280 9.02 -12.02 20.80
N THR A 281 9.08 -11.65 19.53
CA THR A 281 10.30 -11.69 18.73
C THR A 281 11.37 -10.78 19.31
N LEU A 282 11.01 -9.57 19.75
CA LEU A 282 11.96 -8.65 20.37
C LEU A 282 12.44 -9.15 21.73
N ARG A 283 11.59 -9.76 22.56
CA ARG A 283 12.03 -10.41 23.81
C ARG A 283 13.03 -11.53 23.54
N ASP A 284 12.77 -12.35 22.52
CA ASP A 284 13.69 -13.42 22.12
C ASP A 284 15.03 -12.85 21.63
N ILE A 285 15.01 -11.87 20.73
CA ILE A 285 16.24 -11.26 20.18
C ILE A 285 17.08 -10.59 21.28
N MET A 286 16.44 -9.90 22.22
CA MET A 286 17.12 -9.15 23.29
C MET A 286 17.46 -10.01 24.51
N GLN A 287 16.94 -11.24 24.61
CA GLN A 287 17.05 -12.11 25.80
C GLN A 287 16.61 -11.39 27.09
N ASP A 288 15.54 -10.58 27.00
CA ASP A 288 15.02 -9.75 28.07
C ASP A 288 13.48 -9.94 28.16
N GLN A 289 12.96 -10.24 29.35
CA GLN A 289 11.54 -10.51 29.59
C GLN A 289 10.68 -9.25 29.69
N ARG A 290 11.28 -8.07 29.75
CA ARG A 290 10.52 -6.81 29.70
C ARG A 290 9.76 -6.68 28.38
N PRO A 291 8.66 -5.93 28.34
CA PRO A 291 7.95 -5.69 27.08
C PRO A 291 8.89 -5.24 25.97
N PHE A 292 8.74 -5.86 24.79
CA PHE A 292 9.59 -5.63 23.60
C PHE A 292 11.11 -5.82 23.86
N GLY A 293 11.47 -6.72 24.81
CA GLY A 293 12.87 -6.94 25.15
C GLY A 293 13.58 -5.71 25.72
N GLY A 294 12.85 -4.85 26.43
CA GLY A 294 13.37 -3.59 26.98
C GLY A 294 13.64 -2.49 25.94
N LYS A 295 13.33 -2.69 24.66
CA LYS A 295 13.44 -1.65 23.62
C LYS A 295 12.41 -0.55 23.82
N SER A 296 12.82 0.71 23.67
CA SER A 296 11.88 1.83 23.66
C SER A 296 11.06 1.79 22.38
N ILE A 297 9.72 1.81 22.53
CA ILE A 297 8.79 1.79 21.43
C ILE A 297 7.66 2.81 21.61
N VAL A 298 7.32 3.53 20.54
CA VAL A 298 6.22 4.48 20.49
C VAL A 298 5.14 3.96 19.55
N TRP A 299 4.01 3.55 20.10
CA TRP A 299 2.80 3.19 19.35
C TRP A 299 1.97 4.43 19.14
N MET A 300 1.66 4.77 17.88
CA MET A 300 0.87 5.94 17.54
C MET A 300 -0.41 5.53 16.82
N GLY A 301 -1.52 6.20 17.13
CA GLY A 301 -2.79 5.91 16.47
C GLY A 301 -3.93 6.81 16.92
N ASP A 302 -5.13 6.41 16.51
CA ASP A 302 -6.39 7.09 16.84
C ASP A 302 -7.52 6.05 16.88
N PHE A 303 -7.98 5.67 18.08
CA PHE A 303 -9.07 4.69 18.23
C PHE A 303 -10.45 5.24 17.87
N LYS A 304 -10.57 6.50 17.46
CA LYS A 304 -11.78 7.03 16.80
C LYS A 304 -11.88 6.59 15.35
N GLN A 305 -10.76 6.15 14.76
CA GLN A 305 -10.68 5.65 13.38
C GLN A 305 -10.99 4.15 13.32
N LEU A 306 -10.79 3.57 12.12
CA LEU A 306 -11.10 2.17 11.86
C LEU A 306 -10.23 1.22 12.69
N LEU A 307 -10.82 0.10 13.06
CA LEU A 307 -10.21 -1.00 13.79
C LEU A 307 -9.73 -2.11 12.85
N PRO A 308 -8.97 -3.10 13.35
CA PRO A 308 -8.60 -4.27 12.57
C PRO A 308 -9.82 -4.96 11.98
N VAL A 309 -9.73 -5.35 10.71
CA VAL A 309 -10.78 -6.14 10.04
C VAL A 309 -10.61 -7.61 10.42
N VAL A 310 -11.57 -8.17 11.15
CA VAL A 310 -11.57 -9.56 11.60
C VAL A 310 -12.72 -10.31 10.95
N ARG A 311 -12.43 -11.47 10.36
CA ARG A 311 -13.47 -12.36 9.82
C ARG A 311 -14.26 -12.98 10.97
N TYR A 312 -15.59 -13.01 10.84
CA TYR A 312 -16.52 -13.64 11.80
C TYR A 312 -16.38 -13.17 13.26
N GLY A 313 -15.65 -12.06 13.49
CA GLY A 313 -15.39 -11.51 14.82
C GLY A 313 -15.76 -10.04 14.93
N LYS A 314 -15.82 -9.58 16.19
CA LYS A 314 -15.93 -8.15 16.48
C LYS A 314 -14.51 -7.60 16.56
N GLY A 315 -14.06 -6.82 15.58
CA GLY A 315 -12.68 -6.26 15.50
C GLY A 315 -12.20 -5.57 16.78
N GLN A 316 -13.12 -5.11 17.62
CA GLN A 316 -12.85 -4.53 18.94
C GLN A 316 -12.10 -5.46 19.90
N ASN A 317 -12.28 -6.79 19.80
CA ASN A 317 -11.66 -7.77 20.69
C ASN A 317 -10.25 -8.17 20.22
N HIS A 318 -9.74 -7.55 19.17
CA HIS A 318 -8.45 -7.89 18.56
C HIS A 318 -7.54 -6.68 18.36
N THR A 319 -7.79 -5.58 19.08
CA THR A 319 -6.96 -4.38 19.03
C THR A 319 -5.72 -4.51 19.93
N VAL A 320 -4.71 -3.69 19.70
CA VAL A 320 -3.52 -3.61 20.56
C VAL A 320 -3.83 -3.30 22.03
N GLN A 321 -5.01 -2.75 22.33
CA GLN A 321 -5.47 -2.50 23.71
C GLN A 321 -5.67 -3.79 24.50
N GLN A 322 -5.85 -4.93 23.83
CA GLN A 322 -5.99 -6.25 24.48
C GLN A 322 -4.63 -6.87 24.85
N CYS A 323 -3.53 -6.32 24.36
CA CYS A 323 -2.20 -6.82 24.67
C CYS A 323 -1.84 -6.51 26.14
N ALA A 324 -1.20 -7.47 26.81
CA ALA A 324 -0.85 -7.33 28.22
C ALA A 324 0.04 -6.10 28.52
N TRP A 325 0.98 -5.82 27.60
CA TRP A 325 1.90 -4.68 27.70
C TRP A 325 1.22 -3.31 27.53
N TRP A 326 0.01 -3.24 26.94
CA TRP A 326 -0.70 -1.98 26.72
C TRP A 326 -1.06 -1.26 28.03
N ARG A 327 -1.34 -2.04 29.08
CA ARG A 327 -1.71 -1.47 30.41
C ARG A 327 -0.57 -0.70 31.06
N SER A 328 0.67 -1.14 30.84
CA SER A 328 1.88 -0.51 31.39
C SER A 328 2.44 0.59 30.50
N ALA A 329 1.89 0.79 29.30
CA ALA A 329 2.35 1.81 28.38
C ALA A 329 2.07 3.23 28.92
N ILE A 330 3.07 4.10 28.81
CA ILE A 330 2.94 5.52 29.13
C ILE A 330 2.05 6.18 28.09
N LYS A 331 0.92 6.73 28.51
CA LYS A 331 -0.07 7.35 27.62
C LYS A 331 0.34 8.79 27.33
N LEU A 332 0.48 9.08 26.03
CA LEU A 332 0.75 10.42 25.49
C LEU A 332 -0.45 10.88 24.66
N LYS A 333 -0.71 12.17 24.64
CA LYS A 333 -1.82 12.77 23.88
C LYS A 333 -1.43 14.16 23.38
N PHE A 334 -1.84 14.46 22.14
CA PHE A 334 -1.76 15.81 21.57
C PHE A 334 -3.18 16.34 21.39
N SER A 335 -3.41 17.57 21.85
CA SER A 335 -4.74 18.18 21.87
C SER A 335 -5.01 19.04 20.62
N LYS A 336 -3.99 19.68 20.06
CA LYS A 336 -4.16 20.65 18.97
C LYS A 336 -4.36 19.96 17.62
N ASN A 337 -5.52 20.14 17.02
CA ASN A 337 -5.81 19.71 15.65
C ASN A 337 -5.34 20.78 14.64
N TRP A 338 -4.29 20.45 13.88
CA TRP A 338 -3.72 21.36 12.88
C TRP A 338 -4.48 21.38 11.55
N ARG A 339 -5.16 20.27 11.21
CA ARG A 339 -5.92 20.15 9.96
C ARG A 339 -7.15 21.03 9.95
N ALA A 340 -7.84 21.11 11.08
CA ALA A 340 -9.03 21.94 11.28
C ALA A 340 -8.77 23.15 12.19
N ALA A 341 -7.50 23.59 12.31
CA ALA A 341 -7.10 24.64 13.26
C ALA A 341 -7.80 25.98 13.02
N GLN A 342 -8.22 26.27 11.79
CA GLN A 342 -8.94 27.50 11.44
C GLN A 342 -10.46 27.40 11.65
N ASN A 343 -11.00 26.22 11.96
CA ASN A 343 -12.42 25.97 12.14
C ASN A 343 -12.69 25.23 13.46
N ALA A 344 -12.79 26.00 14.53
CA ALA A 344 -13.02 25.45 15.88
C ALA A 344 -14.35 24.70 15.99
N ALA A 345 -15.40 25.17 15.29
CA ALA A 345 -16.71 24.51 15.27
C ALA A 345 -16.62 23.13 14.63
N TYR A 346 -15.92 23.00 13.50
CA TYR A 346 -15.71 21.72 12.82
C TYR A 346 -14.83 20.77 13.66
N THR A 347 -13.81 21.31 14.34
CA THR A 347 -12.98 20.53 15.27
C THR A 347 -13.82 19.93 16.40
N SER A 348 -14.67 20.75 17.03
CA SER A 348 -15.58 20.29 18.10
C SER A 348 -16.58 19.23 17.57
N PHE A 349 -17.14 19.48 16.41
CA PHE A 349 -18.03 18.52 15.75
C PHE A 349 -17.33 17.17 15.48
N LEU A 350 -16.12 17.18 14.94
CA LEU A 350 -15.34 15.95 14.72
C LEU A 350 -15.04 15.21 16.03
N GLU A 351 -14.76 15.95 17.12
CA GLU A 351 -14.58 15.37 18.43
C GLU A 351 -15.87 14.70 18.95
N ASP A 352 -17.04 15.30 18.72
CA ASP A 352 -18.33 14.72 19.12
C ASP A 352 -18.66 13.47 18.30
N VAL A 353 -18.45 13.50 16.98
CA VAL A 353 -18.60 12.34 16.10
C VAL A 353 -17.65 11.22 16.53
N GLY A 354 -16.36 11.53 16.66
CA GLY A 354 -15.34 10.52 16.99
C GLY A 354 -15.53 9.90 18.39
N ASN A 355 -16.00 10.66 19.38
CA ASN A 355 -16.29 10.16 20.72
C ASN A 355 -17.69 9.51 20.84
N GLY A 356 -18.48 9.50 19.77
CA GLY A 356 -19.83 8.94 19.76
C GLY A 356 -20.80 9.71 20.66
N ARG A 357 -20.62 11.03 20.79
CA ARG A 357 -21.56 11.91 21.53
C ARG A 357 -22.80 12.20 20.71
N VAL A 358 -22.73 12.03 19.39
CA VAL A 358 -23.84 12.11 18.44
C VAL A 358 -24.04 10.74 17.79
N ASP A 359 -25.26 10.26 17.80
CA ASP A 359 -25.59 8.94 17.24
C ASP A 359 -25.96 9.03 15.76
N ARG A 360 -26.44 10.18 15.28
CA ARG A 360 -26.75 10.45 13.88
C ARG A 360 -26.29 11.85 13.48
N VAL A 361 -25.88 12.01 12.23
CA VAL A 361 -25.33 13.26 11.71
C VAL A 361 -26.11 13.72 10.48
N THR A 362 -26.55 14.97 10.50
CA THR A 362 -27.10 15.67 9.34
C THR A 362 -26.06 16.64 8.79
N SER A 363 -25.75 16.54 7.51
CA SER A 363 -24.87 17.50 6.83
C SER A 363 -25.56 18.83 6.62
N PRO A 364 -24.83 19.97 6.64
CA PRO A 364 -25.37 21.25 6.20
C PRO A 364 -26.00 21.15 4.81
N ALA A 365 -27.07 21.91 4.58
CA ALA A 365 -27.85 21.81 3.33
C ALA A 365 -27.03 22.15 2.08
N ASP A 366 -26.11 23.09 2.19
CA ASP A 366 -25.18 23.53 1.14
C ASP A 366 -24.08 22.49 0.81
N CYS A 367 -23.88 21.51 1.70
CA CYS A 367 -22.95 20.39 1.46
C CYS A 367 -23.67 19.17 0.82
N ARG A 368 -25.00 19.18 0.73
CA ARG A 368 -25.77 18.02 0.32
C ARG A 368 -26.00 17.98 -1.18
N CYS A 369 -25.60 16.87 -1.80
CA CYS A 369 -25.78 16.59 -3.22
C CYS A 369 -27.08 15.82 -3.46
N SER A 370 -27.69 16.03 -4.64
CA SER A 370 -28.95 15.41 -5.05
C SER A 370 -28.78 14.08 -5.79
N SER A 371 -27.59 13.84 -6.35
CA SER A 371 -27.28 12.65 -7.15
C SER A 371 -25.79 12.35 -7.20
N TYR A 372 -25.40 11.21 -7.78
CA TYR A 372 -24.00 10.88 -8.07
C TYR A 372 -23.38 11.86 -9.08
N ASP A 373 -24.13 12.28 -10.09
CA ASP A 373 -23.64 13.29 -11.04
C ASP A 373 -23.34 14.62 -10.35
N ASP A 374 -24.20 15.04 -9.42
CA ASP A 374 -24.03 16.26 -8.65
C ASP A 374 -22.79 16.19 -7.76
N ILE A 375 -22.59 15.10 -6.99
CA ILE A 375 -21.39 14.96 -6.14
C ILE A 375 -20.12 14.87 -6.98
N ILE A 376 -20.13 14.18 -8.13
CA ILE A 376 -19.01 14.13 -9.06
C ILE A 376 -18.67 15.54 -9.57
N GLN A 377 -19.68 16.30 -9.97
CA GLN A 377 -19.50 17.67 -10.46
C GLN A 377 -18.99 18.60 -9.36
N GLN A 378 -19.52 18.49 -8.15
CA GLN A 378 -19.07 19.32 -7.03
C GLN A 378 -17.65 18.98 -6.59
N VAL A 379 -17.26 17.70 -6.56
CA VAL A 379 -15.92 17.28 -6.10
C VAL A 379 -14.86 17.52 -7.16
N TYR A 380 -15.13 17.15 -8.40
CA TYR A 380 -14.14 17.18 -9.47
C TYR A 380 -14.30 18.41 -10.39
N GLY A 381 -15.55 18.89 -10.59
CA GLY A 381 -15.81 20.05 -11.44
C GLY A 381 -15.22 19.89 -12.84
N ASP A 382 -14.67 20.98 -13.35
CA ASP A 382 -13.93 21.03 -14.61
C ASP A 382 -12.41 20.87 -14.41
N GLU A 383 -11.91 20.94 -13.15
CA GLU A 383 -10.50 20.83 -12.80
C GLU A 383 -10.22 19.62 -11.92
N PHE A 384 -9.22 18.85 -12.34
CA PHE A 384 -8.79 17.63 -11.68
C PHE A 384 -7.68 17.92 -10.65
N ASP A 385 -8.03 18.05 -9.33
CA ASP A 385 -7.03 18.12 -8.25
C ASP A 385 -6.83 16.69 -7.67
N ASN A 386 -5.57 16.28 -7.54
CA ASN A 386 -5.19 14.98 -6.96
C ASN A 386 -5.63 14.77 -5.51
N ARG A 387 -5.88 15.88 -4.78
CA ARG A 387 -6.33 15.89 -3.39
C ARG A 387 -7.85 15.98 -3.25
N HIS A 388 -8.58 15.91 -4.35
CA HIS A 388 -10.03 15.73 -4.36
C HIS A 388 -10.35 14.24 -4.45
N GLN A 389 -11.31 13.77 -3.65
CA GLN A 389 -11.63 12.34 -3.57
C GLN A 389 -13.10 12.12 -3.21
N ILE A 390 -13.75 11.17 -3.88
CA ILE A 390 -15.04 10.64 -3.42
C ILE A 390 -14.78 9.38 -2.60
N LEU A 391 -15.50 9.24 -1.49
CA LEU A 391 -15.45 8.10 -0.59
C LEU A 391 -16.81 7.43 -0.53
N ALA A 392 -16.84 6.10 -0.56
CA ALA A 392 -18.05 5.30 -0.41
C ALA A 392 -17.84 4.15 0.59
N LEU A 393 -18.95 3.54 1.05
CA LEU A 393 -18.90 2.43 2.00
C LEU A 393 -18.62 1.09 1.32
N THR A 394 -19.11 0.90 0.08
CA THR A 394 -19.04 -0.36 -0.66
C THR A 394 -18.14 -0.26 -1.90
N LEU A 395 -17.61 -1.39 -2.34
CA LEU A 395 -16.81 -1.44 -3.57
C LEU A 395 -17.68 -1.30 -4.82
N ASP A 396 -18.94 -1.73 -4.77
CA ASP A 396 -19.87 -1.62 -5.88
C ASP A 396 -20.20 -0.16 -6.19
N THR A 397 -20.46 0.65 -5.16
CA THR A 397 -20.63 2.10 -5.28
C THR A 397 -19.38 2.77 -5.83
N CYS A 398 -18.19 2.36 -5.36
CA CYS A 398 -16.94 2.87 -5.91
C CYS A 398 -16.83 2.59 -7.41
N ALA A 399 -17.13 1.36 -7.83
CA ALA A 399 -17.05 0.95 -9.23
C ALA A 399 -18.09 1.68 -10.12
N GLU A 400 -19.28 1.98 -9.60
CA GLU A 400 -20.30 2.73 -10.31
C GLU A 400 -19.85 4.18 -10.53
N ILE A 401 -19.40 4.86 -9.48
CA ILE A 401 -18.92 6.24 -9.55
C ILE A 401 -17.68 6.35 -10.45
N ASP A 402 -16.75 5.39 -10.37
CA ASP A 402 -15.58 5.35 -11.25
C ASP A 402 -15.99 5.24 -12.72
N ARG A 403 -16.99 4.40 -13.05
CA ARG A 403 -17.54 4.31 -14.43
C ARG A 403 -18.15 5.63 -14.90
N MET A 404 -18.92 6.30 -14.04
CA MET A 404 -19.51 7.60 -14.35
C MET A 404 -18.43 8.66 -14.60
N CYS A 405 -17.38 8.68 -13.78
CA CYS A 405 -16.23 9.56 -13.97
C CYS A 405 -15.50 9.27 -15.29
N PHE A 406 -15.27 7.99 -15.61
CA PHE A 406 -14.66 7.60 -16.88
C PHE A 406 -15.49 8.02 -18.10
N ALA A 407 -16.81 7.93 -18.02
CA ALA A 407 -17.69 8.37 -19.12
C ALA A 407 -17.52 9.88 -19.44
N LYS A 408 -17.23 10.70 -18.42
CA LYS A 408 -17.03 12.17 -18.58
C LYS A 408 -15.66 12.55 -19.14
N LEU A 409 -14.65 11.66 -19.04
CA LEU A 409 -13.33 11.95 -19.57
C LEU A 409 -13.28 11.85 -21.09
N PRO A 410 -12.46 12.68 -21.77
CA PRO A 410 -12.22 12.52 -23.21
C PRO A 410 -11.40 11.27 -23.53
N GLY A 411 -11.45 10.81 -24.78
CA GLY A 411 -10.64 9.71 -25.31
C GLY A 411 -11.36 8.35 -25.31
N VAL A 412 -10.68 7.37 -25.94
CA VAL A 412 -11.19 6.01 -26.08
C VAL A 412 -10.87 5.19 -24.85
N MET A 413 -11.83 4.41 -24.39
CA MET A 413 -11.67 3.46 -23.30
C MET A 413 -11.13 2.14 -23.86
N VAL A 414 -10.11 1.60 -23.23
CA VAL A 414 -9.49 0.31 -23.57
C VAL A 414 -9.82 -0.70 -22.48
N GLU A 415 -10.36 -1.84 -22.88
CA GLU A 415 -10.67 -2.95 -21.97
C GLU A 415 -9.47 -3.90 -21.87
N PHE A 416 -9.04 -4.18 -20.65
CA PHE A 416 -7.90 -5.04 -20.36
C PHE A 416 -8.31 -6.21 -19.47
N PRO A 417 -8.60 -7.40 -20.05
CA PRO A 417 -8.95 -8.59 -19.27
C PRO A 417 -7.71 -9.15 -18.55
N ALA A 418 -7.94 -9.71 -17.36
CA ALA A 418 -6.95 -10.49 -16.64
C ALA A 418 -6.75 -11.86 -17.28
N ALA A 419 -5.60 -12.48 -16.99
CA ALA A 419 -5.39 -13.90 -17.20
C ALA A 419 -5.48 -14.62 -15.85
N ASP A 420 -6.47 -15.52 -15.73
CA ASP A 420 -6.70 -16.31 -14.52
C ASP A 420 -6.32 -17.78 -14.75
N HIS A 421 -5.53 -18.32 -13.81
CA HIS A 421 -5.22 -19.75 -13.73
C HIS A 421 -5.76 -20.32 -12.42
N TYR A 422 -6.48 -21.46 -12.48
CA TYR A 422 -7.09 -22.10 -11.33
C TYR A 422 -6.21 -23.26 -10.85
N VAL A 423 -5.77 -23.17 -9.59
CA VAL A 423 -4.95 -24.18 -8.94
C VAL A 423 -5.85 -25.03 -8.04
N ASP A 424 -5.67 -26.36 -8.11
CA ASP A 424 -6.43 -27.36 -7.34
C ASP A 424 -7.96 -27.30 -7.54
N CYS A 425 -8.41 -26.87 -8.72
CA CYS A 425 -9.81 -26.87 -9.10
C CYS A 425 -10.21 -28.24 -9.64
N SER A 426 -10.82 -29.07 -8.79
CA SER A 426 -11.26 -30.43 -9.14
C SER A 426 -12.56 -30.47 -9.97
N ASP A 427 -13.40 -29.45 -9.86
CA ASP A 427 -14.69 -29.34 -10.56
C ASP A 427 -14.82 -27.98 -11.24
N ARG A 428 -14.23 -27.87 -12.44
CA ARG A 428 -14.29 -26.62 -13.24
C ARG A 428 -15.67 -26.29 -13.75
N ASP A 429 -16.52 -27.30 -13.94
CA ASP A 429 -17.85 -27.13 -14.49
C ASP A 429 -18.82 -26.52 -13.46
N ALA A 430 -18.55 -26.72 -12.18
CA ALA A 430 -19.34 -26.08 -11.10
C ALA A 430 -19.09 -24.56 -10.98
N PHE A 431 -17.99 -24.05 -11.55
CA PHE A 431 -17.62 -22.64 -11.45
C PHE A 431 -17.33 -22.05 -12.83
N PRO A 432 -18.37 -21.68 -13.59
CA PRO A 432 -18.18 -21.09 -14.92
C PRO A 432 -17.24 -19.89 -14.90
N PRO A 433 -16.37 -19.71 -15.89
CA PRO A 433 -15.41 -18.60 -15.94
C PRO A 433 -16.08 -17.23 -15.78
N ASP A 434 -17.22 -17.01 -16.41
CA ASP A 434 -17.96 -15.73 -16.33
C ASP A 434 -18.39 -15.41 -14.90
N TYR A 435 -18.79 -16.41 -14.12
CA TYR A 435 -19.11 -16.24 -12.71
C TYR A 435 -17.85 -15.84 -11.91
N VAL A 436 -16.74 -16.55 -12.08
CA VAL A 436 -15.49 -16.26 -11.38
C VAL A 436 -14.94 -14.87 -11.75
N GLN A 437 -15.06 -14.49 -13.03
CA GLN A 437 -14.62 -13.18 -13.54
C GLN A 437 -15.47 -12.02 -12.98
N SER A 438 -16.74 -12.26 -12.69
CA SER A 438 -17.65 -11.25 -12.13
C SER A 438 -17.42 -10.97 -10.65
N LEU A 439 -16.71 -11.85 -9.94
CA LEU A 439 -16.50 -11.71 -8.50
C LEU A 439 -15.49 -10.60 -8.17
N ALA A 440 -15.88 -9.72 -7.25
CA ALA A 440 -14.97 -8.78 -6.61
C ALA A 440 -14.09 -9.52 -5.59
N MET A 441 -12.80 -9.67 -5.90
CA MET A 441 -11.85 -10.43 -5.08
C MET A 441 -11.00 -9.50 -4.21
N LYS A 442 -10.97 -9.79 -2.92
CA LYS A 442 -10.25 -8.96 -1.96
C LYS A 442 -8.73 -9.00 -2.21
N GLY A 443 -8.12 -7.81 -2.35
CA GLY A 443 -6.66 -7.68 -2.52
C GLY A 443 -6.15 -7.90 -3.94
N ALA A 444 -7.03 -8.17 -4.90
CA ALA A 444 -6.70 -8.30 -6.32
C ALA A 444 -7.43 -7.24 -7.16
N PRO A 445 -6.89 -6.87 -8.32
CA PRO A 445 -7.59 -6.01 -9.26
C PRO A 445 -8.78 -6.75 -9.89
N PRO A 446 -9.81 -6.03 -10.41
CA PRO A 446 -10.90 -6.65 -11.12
C PRO A 446 -10.39 -7.45 -12.34
N TRP A 447 -11.16 -8.46 -12.76
CA TRP A 447 -10.82 -9.23 -13.95
C TRP A 447 -10.74 -8.35 -15.18
N LEU A 448 -11.70 -7.45 -15.37
CA LEU A 448 -11.68 -6.47 -16.45
C LEU A 448 -11.27 -5.10 -15.92
N LEU A 449 -10.08 -4.64 -16.28
CA LEU A 449 -9.65 -3.27 -16.07
C LEU A 449 -10.04 -2.39 -17.25
N LEU A 450 -10.58 -1.22 -16.93
CA LEU A 450 -10.88 -0.19 -17.91
C LEU A 450 -9.76 0.84 -17.89
N PHE A 451 -9.10 1.07 -19.00
CA PHE A 451 -8.06 2.06 -19.16
C PHE A 451 -8.52 3.24 -20.01
N LYS A 452 -8.27 4.43 -19.50
CA LYS A 452 -8.48 5.68 -20.23
C LYS A 452 -7.30 6.61 -19.98
N PRO A 453 -6.52 6.98 -21.01
CA PRO A 453 -5.42 7.93 -20.83
C PRO A 453 -5.92 9.22 -20.15
N GLY A 454 -5.12 9.74 -19.23
CA GLY A 454 -5.49 10.88 -18.40
C GLY A 454 -6.27 10.54 -17.12
N ALA A 455 -6.83 9.34 -17.01
CA ALA A 455 -7.60 8.91 -15.84
C ALA A 455 -6.72 8.63 -14.62
N LYS A 456 -7.35 8.74 -13.44
CA LYS A 456 -6.75 8.54 -12.12
C LYS A 456 -6.92 7.10 -11.66
N TYR A 457 -5.82 6.52 -11.23
CA TYR A 457 -5.76 5.16 -10.68
C TYR A 457 -5.04 5.15 -9.33
N MET A 458 -5.16 4.06 -8.62
CA MET A 458 -4.42 3.80 -7.39
C MET A 458 -3.67 2.48 -7.51
N CYS A 459 -2.39 2.49 -7.17
CA CYS A 459 -1.60 1.27 -7.01
C CYS A 459 -2.13 0.45 -5.83
N ILE A 460 -2.29 -0.87 -6.02
CA ILE A 460 -2.81 -1.77 -4.97
C ILE A 460 -1.77 -2.78 -4.47
N ARG A 461 -0.52 -2.64 -4.92
CA ARG A 461 0.59 -3.50 -4.51
C ARG A 461 1.86 -2.65 -4.32
N ASN A 462 2.75 -3.12 -3.46
CA ASN A 462 4.09 -2.54 -3.36
C ASN A 462 4.93 -3.08 -4.52
N ILE A 463 5.12 -2.27 -5.56
CA ILE A 463 5.86 -2.64 -6.77
C ILE A 463 7.32 -2.23 -6.64
N ASP A 464 7.55 -0.97 -6.29
CA ASP A 464 8.89 -0.41 -6.13
C ASP A 464 8.86 0.71 -5.08
N PRO A 465 9.10 0.36 -3.80
CA PRO A 465 9.08 1.33 -2.71
C PRO A 465 10.13 2.45 -2.88
N ALA A 466 11.25 2.18 -3.56
CA ALA A 466 12.31 3.15 -3.79
C ALA A 466 11.83 4.28 -4.70
N ARG A 467 11.00 3.95 -5.68
CA ARG A 467 10.40 4.91 -6.62
C ARG A 467 9.02 5.42 -6.18
N GLY A 468 8.53 4.98 -5.03
CA GLY A 468 7.23 5.40 -4.50
C GLY A 468 6.03 4.68 -5.13
N LEU A 469 6.24 3.59 -5.87
CA LEU A 469 5.19 2.72 -6.41
C LEU A 469 4.77 1.70 -5.37
N ILE A 470 3.94 2.13 -4.44
CA ILE A 470 3.42 1.29 -3.36
C ILE A 470 1.90 1.29 -3.31
N ASN A 471 1.33 0.39 -2.54
CA ASN A 471 -0.10 0.32 -2.30
C ASN A 471 -0.63 1.65 -1.73
N GLY A 472 -1.61 2.24 -2.41
CA GLY A 472 -2.19 3.55 -2.08
C GLY A 472 -1.61 4.73 -2.87
N THR A 473 -0.52 4.56 -3.63
CA THR A 473 0.01 5.61 -4.51
C THR A 473 -0.99 5.94 -5.60
N MET A 474 -1.33 7.23 -5.72
CA MET A 474 -2.17 7.71 -6.81
C MET A 474 -1.35 7.90 -8.08
N LEU A 475 -1.93 7.51 -9.19
CA LEU A 475 -1.31 7.48 -10.51
C LEU A 475 -2.23 8.13 -11.54
N LYS A 476 -1.64 8.79 -12.53
CA LYS A 476 -2.32 9.21 -13.76
C LYS A 476 -1.85 8.31 -14.90
N LEU A 477 -2.77 7.68 -15.59
CA LEU A 477 -2.45 6.89 -16.78
C LEU A 477 -2.05 7.83 -17.93
N LEU A 478 -0.88 7.64 -18.50
CA LEU A 478 -0.37 8.43 -19.63
C LEU A 478 -0.65 7.73 -20.96
N SER A 479 -0.26 6.46 -21.06
CA SER A 479 -0.46 5.65 -22.27
C SER A 479 -0.66 4.18 -21.92
N VAL A 480 -1.24 3.45 -22.86
CA VAL A 480 -1.50 2.00 -22.76
C VAL A 480 -0.76 1.33 -23.92
N GLY A 481 0.22 0.49 -23.60
CA GLY A 481 0.91 -0.41 -24.51
C GLY A 481 0.23 -1.77 -24.57
N ARG A 482 0.87 -2.74 -25.23
CA ARG A 482 0.34 -4.12 -25.32
C ARG A 482 0.48 -4.87 -24.00
N ASN A 483 1.66 -4.81 -23.38
CA ASN A 483 2.01 -5.54 -22.16
C ASN A 483 2.38 -4.62 -21.00
N MET A 484 2.47 -3.32 -21.22
CA MET A 484 2.83 -2.31 -20.23
C MET A 484 1.93 -1.10 -20.29
N ILE A 485 1.86 -0.35 -19.20
CA ILE A 485 1.22 0.95 -19.13
C ILE A 485 2.19 1.99 -18.60
N GLN A 486 2.14 3.19 -19.15
CA GLN A 486 2.92 4.32 -18.65
C GLN A 486 2.06 5.18 -17.72
N VAL A 487 2.60 5.48 -16.55
CA VAL A 487 1.90 6.23 -15.51
C VAL A 487 2.75 7.38 -14.99
N GLN A 488 2.07 8.43 -14.50
CA GLN A 488 2.68 9.49 -13.72
C GLN A 488 2.29 9.35 -12.26
N ILE A 489 3.25 9.45 -11.36
CA ILE A 489 3.02 9.39 -9.92
C ILE A 489 2.42 10.72 -9.45
N LEU A 490 1.28 10.67 -8.76
CA LEU A 490 0.55 11.84 -8.30
C LEU A 490 0.75 12.14 -6.81
N THR A 491 1.23 11.17 -6.02
CA THR A 491 1.37 11.32 -4.55
C THR A 491 2.72 10.78 -4.06
N GLY A 492 3.18 11.30 -2.92
CA GLY A 492 4.42 10.86 -2.29
C GLY A 492 5.66 11.62 -2.77
N LYS A 493 6.85 11.11 -2.41
CA LYS A 493 8.14 11.77 -2.69
C LYS A 493 8.49 11.86 -4.18
N SER A 494 7.97 10.92 -4.96
CA SER A 494 8.22 10.83 -6.42
C SER A 494 7.12 11.49 -7.25
N THR A 495 6.32 12.37 -6.65
CA THR A 495 5.24 13.09 -7.35
C THR A 495 5.77 13.80 -8.60
N GLY A 496 5.08 13.61 -9.73
CA GLY A 496 5.43 14.18 -11.02
C GLY A 496 6.33 13.28 -11.88
N SER A 497 7.01 12.30 -11.30
CA SER A 497 7.82 11.34 -12.08
C SER A 497 6.93 10.36 -12.86
N CYS A 498 7.46 9.92 -14.02
CA CYS A 498 6.82 8.89 -14.83
C CYS A 498 7.47 7.53 -14.58
N ASP A 499 6.69 6.49 -14.71
CA ASP A 499 7.15 5.10 -14.59
C ASP A 499 6.31 4.18 -15.48
N VAL A 500 6.78 2.94 -15.63
CA VAL A 500 6.10 1.89 -16.39
C VAL A 500 5.64 0.80 -15.43
N LEU A 501 4.41 0.37 -15.57
CA LEU A 501 3.85 -0.76 -14.83
C LEU A 501 3.60 -1.94 -15.77
N LEU A 502 3.88 -3.12 -15.25
CA LEU A 502 3.65 -4.42 -15.90
C LEU A 502 2.53 -5.17 -15.18
N ARG A 503 2.03 -6.23 -15.80
CA ARG A 503 1.12 -7.15 -15.11
C ARG A 503 1.87 -7.86 -13.99
N CYS A 504 1.18 -8.05 -12.87
CA CYS A 504 1.67 -8.77 -11.70
C CYS A 504 0.82 -10.01 -11.47
N MET A 505 1.42 -11.06 -10.92
CA MET A 505 0.72 -12.25 -10.48
C MET A 505 0.10 -12.03 -9.11
N PHE A 506 -1.22 -12.18 -9.00
CA PHE A 506 -1.98 -12.12 -7.75
C PHE A 506 -2.44 -13.52 -7.36
N THR A 507 -2.02 -14.00 -6.21
CA THR A 507 -2.52 -15.24 -5.62
C THR A 507 -3.76 -14.94 -4.79
N ILE A 508 -4.91 -15.42 -5.24
CA ILE A 508 -6.22 -15.22 -4.61
C ILE A 508 -6.61 -16.54 -3.95
N THR A 509 -6.47 -16.59 -2.64
CA THR A 509 -6.75 -17.81 -1.87
C THR A 509 -8.26 -18.08 -1.75
N PRO A 510 -8.66 -19.32 -1.41
CA PRO A 510 -10.05 -19.66 -1.12
C PRO A 510 -10.72 -18.71 -0.14
N GLU A 511 -9.95 -18.27 0.88
CA GLU A 511 -10.46 -17.33 1.87
C GLU A 511 -10.69 -15.93 1.30
N ALA A 512 -9.95 -15.50 0.30
CA ALA A 512 -10.10 -14.19 -0.32
C ALA A 512 -11.24 -14.14 -1.34
N SER A 513 -11.45 -15.23 -2.07
CA SER A 513 -12.46 -15.36 -3.13
C SER A 513 -13.80 -15.91 -2.64
N GLY A 514 -13.81 -16.73 -1.58
CA GLY A 514 -14.95 -17.56 -1.17
C GLY A 514 -15.15 -18.81 -2.05
N LEU A 515 -14.23 -19.08 -2.98
CA LEU A 515 -14.23 -20.26 -3.84
C LEU A 515 -13.38 -21.39 -3.21
N PRO A 516 -13.61 -22.67 -3.54
CA PRO A 516 -12.88 -23.78 -2.94
C PRO A 516 -11.48 -24.01 -3.54
N PHE A 517 -10.98 -23.13 -4.40
CA PHE A 517 -9.69 -23.25 -5.06
C PHE A 517 -8.95 -21.91 -5.09
N THR A 518 -7.64 -21.95 -5.34
CA THR A 518 -6.80 -20.77 -5.51
C THR A 518 -6.82 -20.28 -6.95
N ILE A 519 -6.87 -18.95 -7.15
CA ILE A 519 -6.77 -18.31 -8.45
C ILE A 519 -5.44 -17.55 -8.53
N LEU A 520 -4.67 -17.81 -9.57
CA LEU A 520 -3.52 -17.00 -9.96
C LEU A 520 -3.97 -16.05 -11.06
N ARG A 521 -4.11 -14.76 -10.72
CA ARG A 521 -4.56 -13.70 -11.63
C ARG A 521 -3.39 -12.86 -12.08
N SER A 522 -3.12 -12.83 -13.39
CA SER A 522 -2.18 -11.88 -13.99
C SER A 522 -2.92 -10.63 -14.45
N GLN A 523 -2.67 -9.50 -13.79
CA GLN A 523 -3.30 -8.22 -14.10
C GLN A 523 -2.41 -7.05 -13.67
N PHE A 524 -2.66 -5.85 -14.20
CA PHE A 524 -1.98 -4.64 -13.76
C PHE A 524 -2.33 -4.33 -12.30
N PRO A 525 -1.34 -3.91 -11.48
CA PRO A 525 -1.51 -3.72 -10.04
C PRO A 525 -2.16 -2.38 -9.68
N ILE A 526 -3.19 -2.00 -10.43
CA ILE A 526 -3.91 -0.73 -10.24
C ILE A 526 -5.42 -0.92 -10.29
N ILE A 527 -6.13 0.01 -9.69
CA ILE A 527 -7.59 0.13 -9.80
C ILE A 527 -7.97 1.59 -10.09
N PRO A 528 -9.15 1.84 -10.69
CA PRO A 528 -9.72 3.19 -10.77
C PRO A 528 -9.75 3.86 -9.40
N ALA A 529 -9.59 5.17 -9.34
CA ALA A 529 -9.44 5.89 -8.08
C ALA A 529 -10.14 7.26 -8.02
N TYR A 530 -11.26 7.41 -8.68
CA TYR A 530 -12.16 8.54 -8.48
C TYR A 530 -12.99 8.38 -7.22
N CYS A 531 -13.45 7.16 -6.96
CA CYS A 531 -14.10 6.79 -5.72
C CYS A 531 -13.30 5.71 -4.99
N LEU A 532 -13.07 5.89 -3.71
CA LEU A 532 -12.37 4.95 -2.85
C LEU A 532 -13.25 4.52 -1.68
N SER A 533 -13.05 3.31 -1.19
CA SER A 533 -13.65 2.95 0.09
C SER A 533 -13.06 3.79 1.22
N VAL A 534 -13.88 4.11 2.24
CA VAL A 534 -13.45 4.88 3.42
C VAL A 534 -12.17 4.30 4.05
N HIS A 535 -12.02 2.97 4.03
CA HIS A 535 -10.83 2.29 4.55
C HIS A 535 -9.53 2.71 3.84
N LYS A 536 -9.59 2.90 2.53
CA LYS A 536 -8.43 3.31 1.73
C LYS A 536 -8.07 4.80 1.87
N ALA A 537 -8.97 5.61 2.41
CA ALA A 537 -8.73 7.02 2.68
C ALA A 537 -8.07 7.28 4.05
N GLN A 538 -7.96 6.26 4.90
CA GLN A 538 -7.30 6.42 6.21
C GLN A 538 -5.83 6.83 6.03
N GLY A 539 -5.35 7.77 6.86
CA GLY A 539 -4.02 8.37 6.72
C GLY A 539 -3.91 9.50 5.70
N GLN A 540 -4.87 9.65 4.76
CA GLN A 540 -4.83 10.71 3.76
C GLN A 540 -5.31 12.07 4.33
N SER A 541 -4.80 13.16 3.74
CA SER A 541 -5.31 14.52 3.92
C SER A 541 -5.79 15.04 2.57
N LEU A 542 -7.06 15.41 2.50
CA LEU A 542 -7.71 15.84 1.27
C LEU A 542 -7.96 17.35 1.30
N ARG A 543 -8.11 17.93 0.12
CA ARG A 543 -8.53 19.32 -0.04
C ARG A 543 -10.05 19.44 -0.19
N LYS A 544 -10.67 18.46 -0.82
CA LYS A 544 -12.12 18.32 -0.95
C LYS A 544 -12.52 16.85 -0.91
N VAL A 545 -13.60 16.54 -0.21
CA VAL A 545 -14.12 15.18 -0.10
C VAL A 545 -15.60 15.13 -0.46
N GLY A 546 -15.95 14.19 -1.34
CA GLY A 546 -17.32 13.74 -1.52
C GLY A 546 -17.54 12.49 -0.69
N ILE A 547 -18.64 12.39 0.03
CA ILE A 547 -18.93 11.20 0.84
C ILE A 547 -20.30 10.66 0.42
N VAL A 548 -20.33 9.40 -0.02
CA VAL A 548 -21.53 8.70 -0.46
C VAL A 548 -21.91 7.65 0.56
N PHE A 549 -23.09 7.80 1.12
CA PHE A 549 -23.70 6.85 2.05
C PHE A 549 -24.98 6.29 1.43
N GLU A 550 -24.88 5.17 0.69
CA GLU A 550 -26.05 4.46 0.18
C GLU A 550 -26.82 3.74 1.28
N THR A 551 -26.07 3.31 2.29
CA THR A 551 -26.57 2.71 3.53
C THR A 551 -25.91 3.42 4.71
N ASP A 552 -26.44 3.22 5.90
CA ASP A 552 -25.76 3.67 7.11
C ASP A 552 -24.36 3.01 7.24
N PRO A 553 -23.34 3.73 7.78
CA PRO A 553 -22.09 3.13 8.18
C PRO A 553 -22.30 1.91 9.08
N PHE A 554 -21.54 0.86 8.83
CA PHE A 554 -21.73 -0.45 9.49
C PHE A 554 -20.57 -0.84 10.43
N THR A 555 -19.48 -0.08 10.43
CA THR A 555 -18.35 -0.33 11.34
C THR A 555 -17.95 0.93 12.11
N HIS A 556 -17.29 0.69 13.26
CA HIS A 556 -16.75 1.75 14.09
C HIS A 556 -15.85 2.71 13.30
N GLY A 557 -16.09 4.00 13.48
CA GLY A 557 -15.24 5.07 13.00
C GLY A 557 -15.33 5.40 11.50
N GLN A 558 -16.16 4.71 10.71
CA GLN A 558 -16.27 5.00 9.26
C GLN A 558 -16.67 6.45 8.99
N LEU A 559 -17.69 6.96 9.66
CA LEU A 559 -18.14 8.35 9.52
C LEU A 559 -17.04 9.33 9.94
N TYR A 560 -16.41 9.09 11.09
CA TYR A 560 -15.32 9.92 11.58
C TYR A 560 -14.13 9.93 10.62
N VAL A 561 -13.72 8.78 10.08
CA VAL A 561 -12.63 8.71 9.10
C VAL A 561 -12.96 9.53 7.87
N ALA A 562 -14.15 9.38 7.29
CA ALA A 562 -14.56 10.10 6.09
C ALA A 562 -14.53 11.62 6.29
N LEU A 563 -15.16 12.12 7.37
CA LEU A 563 -15.23 13.54 7.68
C LEU A 563 -13.86 14.12 8.10
N SER A 564 -13.03 13.36 8.82
CA SER A 564 -11.74 13.85 9.31
C SER A 564 -10.65 13.99 8.24
N ARG A 565 -10.95 13.74 6.95
CA ARG A 565 -9.99 13.92 5.84
C ARG A 565 -9.75 15.39 5.50
N VAL A 566 -10.65 16.27 5.85
CA VAL A 566 -10.65 17.71 5.54
C VAL A 566 -10.72 18.58 6.81
N GLY A 567 -10.63 19.89 6.66
CA GLY A 567 -10.59 20.87 7.76
C GLY A 567 -11.89 21.60 8.03
N GLY A 568 -12.93 21.46 7.20
CA GLY A 568 -14.18 22.21 7.33
C GLY A 568 -15.29 21.69 6.44
N TRP A 569 -16.52 22.10 6.73
CA TRP A 569 -17.69 21.75 5.92
C TRP A 569 -17.64 22.32 4.50
N ASP A 570 -16.97 23.44 4.28
CA ASP A 570 -16.71 24.04 2.97
C ASP A 570 -15.94 23.14 2.01
N GLN A 571 -15.31 22.08 2.55
CA GLN A 571 -14.53 21.09 1.82
C GLN A 571 -15.25 19.74 1.71
N VAL A 572 -16.49 19.63 2.20
CA VAL A 572 -17.29 18.39 2.22
C VAL A 572 -18.47 18.50 1.27
N CYS A 573 -18.67 17.45 0.47
CA CYS A 573 -19.90 17.20 -0.25
C CYS A 573 -20.45 15.86 0.21
N THR A 574 -21.76 15.74 0.43
CA THR A 574 -22.38 14.49 0.91
C THR A 574 -23.56 14.09 0.04
N TYR A 575 -23.67 12.78 -0.19
CA TYR A 575 -24.87 12.18 -0.78
C TYR A 575 -25.34 11.02 0.09
N TYR A 576 -26.59 11.05 0.54
CA TYR A 576 -27.24 9.97 1.28
C TYR A 576 -28.77 10.06 1.14
N GLN A 577 -29.41 8.91 1.27
CA GLN A 577 -30.87 8.83 1.30
C GLN A 577 -31.36 9.06 2.74
N GLY A 578 -32.47 9.80 2.89
CA GLY A 578 -32.99 10.15 4.22
C GLY A 578 -32.50 11.49 4.76
N ASP A 579 -32.68 11.75 6.05
CA ASP A 579 -32.42 13.05 6.68
C ASP A 579 -31.06 13.12 7.38
N ASP A 580 -30.51 11.97 7.79
CA ASP A 580 -29.30 11.86 8.55
C ASP A 580 -28.56 10.52 8.30
N VAL A 581 -27.35 10.38 8.83
CA VAL A 581 -26.48 9.21 8.71
C VAL A 581 -26.09 8.68 10.09
N LEU A 582 -26.17 7.37 10.30
CA LEU A 582 -25.78 6.72 11.57
C LEU A 582 -24.28 6.88 11.85
N ASN A 583 -23.96 7.16 13.10
CA ASN A 583 -22.59 7.20 13.59
C ASN A 583 -22.29 5.96 14.46
N VAL A 584 -21.56 5.00 13.92
CA VAL A 584 -21.20 3.77 14.64
C VAL A 584 -19.91 3.97 15.42
N VAL A 585 -20.01 4.02 16.76
CA VAL A 585 -18.87 4.23 17.66
C VAL A 585 -18.87 3.23 18.82
N LEU A 586 -17.76 2.54 19.02
CA LEU A 586 -17.52 1.63 20.14
C LEU A 586 -16.90 2.42 21.31
N ARG A 587 -17.75 3.07 22.10
CA ARG A 587 -17.34 4.03 23.17
C ARG A 587 -16.37 3.43 24.19
N HIS A 588 -16.45 2.13 24.48
CA HIS A 588 -15.57 1.46 25.46
C HIS A 588 -14.08 1.39 25.04
N LEU A 589 -13.77 1.60 23.77
CA LEU A 589 -12.38 1.65 23.27
C LEU A 589 -11.74 3.05 23.37
N LEU A 590 -12.54 4.06 23.68
CA LEU A 590 -12.11 5.46 23.67
C LEU A 590 -11.70 5.95 25.08
N ASN A 591 -11.98 5.14 26.13
CA ASN A 591 -11.71 5.44 27.54
C ASN A 591 -10.33 4.97 28.01
#